data_5c828919d5cccb3f920a3594b1a5704b
#
_entry.id   5c828919d5cccb3f920a3594b1a5704b
#
_cell.length_a   1.000
_cell.length_b   1.000
_cell.length_c   1.000
_cell.angle_alpha   90.00
_cell.angle_beta   90.00
_cell.angle_gamma   90.00
#
_symmetry.space_group_name_H-M   'P 1'
#
loop_
_entity.id
_entity.type
_entity.pdbx_description
1 polymer ?
#
loop_
_entity_poly.entity_id
_entity_poly.type
_entity_poly.pdbx_seq_one_letter_code
_entity_poly.pdbx_strand_id
1 'polypeptide(L)'
;VALLQGLTYPEYSAGRLMQRDLVAVPAFWTVGETIDFMRASPDLPDDFYDLFVVDPRHRPVGTVSLSRVLRNRRAVRIDDIMSVDLSPLPVSMDQEELARVFRQQDLVSAPVVDDDGRLVGVVTVDDVVDVIDEEAEDDLMKMGGVLEDDLYRAAFATARSRSTWLAVNICTAFLAATVISLFEATIEAVVALAVLMPIVASMGGNAATQTLTVAVRALATRELSASNAMRIVWKETVVGMFNGVAFAILVGLVAFAWFQDVLIGLVIAAAMVVNLVVAGFVGVVIPVVLDRLKIDPAIAASIFVTMVTDVVGFLAFLGLGTLVLL
;
A
#
# COMPACT_ATOMS: atom_id res chain seq x y z
N VAL A 1 32.50 -12.56 3.98
CA VAL A 1 32.23 -12.96 2.58
C VAL A 1 30.72 -13.08 2.36
N ALA A 2 29.94 -13.68 3.25
CA ALA A 2 28.49 -13.85 3.11
C ALA A 2 27.73 -12.51 2.99
N LEU A 3 28.06 -11.51 3.84
CA LEU A 3 27.47 -10.15 3.80
C LEU A 3 27.72 -9.42 2.46
N LEU A 4 28.92 -9.56 1.87
CA LEU A 4 29.26 -8.93 0.59
C LEU A 4 28.51 -9.56 -0.60
N GLN A 5 28.16 -10.82 -0.51
CA GLN A 5 27.40 -11.52 -1.56
C GLN A 5 25.90 -11.21 -1.47
N GLY A 6 25.36 -10.92 -0.29
CA GLY A 6 23.99 -10.40 -0.13
C GLY A 6 23.80 -9.06 -0.86
N LEU A 7 24.83 -8.19 -0.86
CA LEU A 7 24.83 -6.89 -1.53
C LEU A 7 24.77 -6.97 -3.07
N THR A 8 24.92 -8.14 -3.67
CA THR A 8 24.82 -8.32 -5.13
C THR A 8 23.38 -8.42 -5.64
N TYR A 9 22.45 -8.72 -4.73
CA TYR A 9 21.02 -8.78 -5.07
C TYR A 9 20.36 -7.40 -4.98
N PRO A 10 19.28 -7.16 -5.72
CA PRO A 10 18.52 -5.92 -5.62
C PRO A 10 18.08 -5.66 -4.18
N GLU A 11 18.04 -4.40 -3.81
CA GLU A 11 17.42 -3.94 -2.56
C GLU A 11 15.94 -4.37 -2.55
N TYR A 12 15.38 -4.68 -1.40
CA TYR A 12 13.99 -5.14 -1.26
C TYR A 12 13.64 -6.44 -2.03
N SER A 13 14.61 -7.36 -2.17
CA SER A 13 14.41 -8.64 -2.84
C SER A 13 14.60 -9.84 -1.92
N ALA A 14 13.98 -10.98 -2.27
CA ALA A 14 14.18 -12.25 -1.58
C ALA A 14 15.65 -12.64 -1.43
N GLY A 15 16.48 -12.36 -2.46
CA GLY A 15 17.91 -12.60 -2.42
C GLY A 15 18.67 -11.72 -1.41
N ARG A 16 18.14 -10.51 -1.12
CA ARG A 16 18.70 -9.61 -0.12
C ARG A 16 18.30 -10.02 1.30
N LEU A 17 17.06 -10.49 1.46
CA LEU A 17 16.46 -10.89 2.74
C LEU A 17 16.92 -12.28 3.20
N MET A 18 17.21 -13.21 2.25
CA MET A 18 17.48 -14.60 2.56
C MET A 18 18.66 -14.81 3.50
N GLN A 19 18.49 -15.76 4.41
CA GLN A 19 19.54 -16.38 5.19
C GLN A 19 20.20 -17.48 4.35
N ARG A 20 21.52 -17.67 4.48
CA ARG A 20 22.27 -18.69 3.74
C ARG A 20 22.53 -19.94 4.55
N ASP A 21 22.42 -19.80 5.85
CA ASP A 21 22.58 -20.91 6.78
C ASP A 21 21.28 -21.71 6.78
N LEU A 22 21.32 -22.88 6.15
CA LEU A 22 20.18 -23.76 5.99
C LEU A 22 20.59 -25.22 6.06
N VAL A 23 19.63 -26.10 6.29
CA VAL A 23 19.85 -27.54 6.32
C VAL A 23 19.31 -28.16 5.02
N ALA A 24 20.21 -28.63 4.16
CA ALA A 24 19.87 -29.34 2.93
C ALA A 24 20.29 -30.81 3.00
N VAL A 25 19.39 -31.71 2.62
CA VAL A 25 19.62 -33.15 2.67
C VAL A 25 19.16 -33.83 1.37
N PRO A 26 19.82 -34.91 0.93
CA PRO A 26 19.38 -35.66 -0.24
C PRO A 26 18.10 -36.48 0.07
N ALA A 27 17.23 -36.63 -0.93
CA ALA A 27 15.98 -37.38 -0.79
C ALA A 27 16.17 -38.86 -0.44
N PHE A 28 17.30 -39.47 -0.87
CA PHE A 28 17.59 -40.88 -0.65
C PHE A 28 18.13 -41.20 0.75
N TRP A 29 18.45 -40.19 1.56
CA TRP A 29 18.89 -40.44 2.94
C TRP A 29 17.76 -41.00 3.81
N THR A 30 18.13 -41.71 4.85
CA THR A 30 17.26 -42.12 5.92
C THR A 30 17.17 -41.05 7.00
N VAL A 31 16.12 -41.09 7.80
CA VAL A 31 15.95 -40.27 9.02
C VAL A 31 17.19 -40.42 9.93
N GLY A 32 17.72 -41.65 10.04
CA GLY A 32 18.92 -41.92 10.82
C GLY A 32 20.14 -41.17 10.34
N GLU A 33 20.44 -41.24 9.05
CA GLU A 33 21.56 -40.53 8.41
C GLU A 33 21.40 -39.01 8.53
N THR A 34 20.19 -38.51 8.37
CA THR A 34 19.87 -37.08 8.54
C THR A 34 20.14 -36.60 9.98
N ILE A 35 19.69 -37.36 10.99
CA ILE A 35 19.97 -37.03 12.41
C ILE A 35 21.47 -37.06 12.71
N ASP A 36 22.17 -38.07 12.20
CA ASP A 36 23.61 -38.22 12.43
C ASP A 36 24.39 -37.09 11.72
N PHE A 37 23.98 -36.67 10.52
CA PHE A 37 24.52 -35.52 9.83
C PHE A 37 24.31 -34.23 10.65
N MET A 38 23.10 -33.97 11.14
CA MET A 38 22.84 -32.78 11.95
C MET A 38 23.68 -32.74 13.23
N ARG A 39 23.94 -33.90 13.85
CA ARG A 39 24.80 -33.99 15.04
C ARG A 39 26.28 -33.82 14.77
N ALA A 40 26.73 -34.22 13.59
CA ALA A 40 28.14 -34.20 13.21
C ALA A 40 28.59 -32.87 12.59
N SER A 41 27.65 -32.04 12.13
CA SER A 41 27.94 -30.80 11.39
C SER A 41 27.86 -29.60 12.32
N PRO A 42 29.00 -28.99 12.69
CA PRO A 42 29.01 -27.82 13.59
C PRO A 42 28.64 -26.53 12.90
N ASP A 43 28.57 -26.50 11.57
CA ASP A 43 28.30 -25.31 10.76
C ASP A 43 26.81 -25.13 10.40
N LEU A 44 25.93 -25.92 11.01
CA LEU A 44 24.49 -25.76 10.80
C LEU A 44 23.96 -24.61 11.65
N PRO A 45 22.84 -23.95 11.20
CA PRO A 45 22.21 -22.91 12.00
C PRO A 45 21.75 -23.46 13.36
N ASP A 46 21.84 -22.62 14.40
CA ASP A 46 21.42 -23.00 15.75
C ASP A 46 19.91 -23.27 15.81
N ASP A 47 19.11 -22.48 15.07
CA ASP A 47 17.65 -22.60 14.98
C ASP A 47 17.24 -22.85 13.54
N PHE A 48 16.45 -23.90 13.30
CA PHE A 48 15.80 -24.19 12.02
C PHE A 48 14.54 -25.01 12.23
N TYR A 49 13.55 -24.81 11.36
CA TYR A 49 12.25 -25.47 11.42
C TYR A 49 12.12 -26.58 10.39
N ASP A 50 12.64 -26.35 9.19
CA ASP A 50 12.52 -27.24 8.05
C ASP A 50 13.90 -27.61 7.49
N LEU A 51 14.01 -28.85 7.00
CA LEU A 51 15.11 -29.31 6.19
C LEU A 51 14.66 -29.31 4.71
N PHE A 52 15.49 -28.76 3.86
CA PHE A 52 15.23 -28.74 2.42
C PHE A 52 15.80 -29.99 1.77
N VAL A 53 14.93 -30.70 1.04
CA VAL A 53 15.34 -31.90 0.31
C VAL A 53 15.75 -31.48 -1.08
N VAL A 54 16.98 -31.83 -1.48
CA VAL A 54 17.57 -31.40 -2.75
C VAL A 54 17.92 -32.57 -3.66
N ASP A 55 17.84 -32.31 -4.97
CA ASP A 55 18.33 -33.21 -6.01
C ASP A 55 19.87 -33.10 -6.18
N PRO A 56 20.51 -33.97 -7.00
CA PRO A 56 21.95 -33.88 -7.28
C PRO A 56 22.42 -32.58 -7.94
N ARG A 57 21.51 -31.77 -8.47
CA ARG A 57 21.77 -30.43 -9.01
C ARG A 57 21.56 -29.32 -8.01
N HIS A 58 21.35 -29.68 -6.74
CA HIS A 58 21.05 -28.75 -5.64
C HIS A 58 19.73 -27.95 -5.83
N ARG A 59 18.75 -28.54 -6.49
CA ARG A 59 17.40 -27.97 -6.64
C ARG A 59 16.52 -28.49 -5.53
N PRO A 60 15.71 -27.64 -4.85
CA PRO A 60 14.80 -28.11 -3.83
C PRO A 60 13.66 -28.93 -4.48
N VAL A 61 13.45 -30.15 -3.99
CA VAL A 61 12.41 -31.09 -4.45
C VAL A 61 11.37 -31.40 -3.37
N GLY A 62 11.63 -31.00 -2.13
CA GLY A 62 10.71 -31.18 -1.01
C GLY A 62 11.22 -30.48 0.24
N THR A 63 10.38 -30.46 1.27
CA THR A 63 10.74 -30.07 2.63
C THR A 63 10.31 -31.12 3.61
N VAL A 64 11.03 -31.22 4.72
CA VAL A 64 10.63 -32.04 5.86
C VAL A 64 10.83 -31.27 7.15
N SER A 65 9.78 -31.07 7.93
CA SER A 65 9.92 -30.37 9.21
C SER A 65 10.74 -31.20 10.21
N LEU A 66 11.53 -30.52 11.03
CA LEU A 66 12.35 -31.16 12.07
C LEU A 66 11.48 -32.04 12.97
N SER A 67 10.27 -31.63 13.30
CA SER A 67 9.31 -32.41 14.08
C SER A 67 8.93 -33.72 13.40
N ARG A 68 8.81 -33.75 12.08
CA ARG A 68 8.49 -34.95 11.29
C ARG A 68 9.69 -35.91 11.26
N VAL A 69 10.91 -35.38 11.12
CA VAL A 69 12.14 -36.18 11.24
C VAL A 69 12.23 -36.87 12.59
N LEU A 70 12.04 -36.15 13.69
CA LEU A 70 12.15 -36.67 15.07
C LEU A 70 11.06 -37.70 15.43
N ARG A 71 9.90 -37.65 14.79
CA ARG A 71 8.77 -38.57 15.05
C ARG A 71 8.81 -39.85 14.23
N ASN A 72 9.69 -39.95 13.25
CA ASN A 72 9.82 -41.12 12.40
C ASN A 72 10.98 -42.06 12.86
N ARG A 73 10.88 -43.33 12.46
CA ARG A 73 11.93 -44.31 12.76
C ARG A 73 13.16 -44.03 11.91
N ARG A 74 14.34 -44.29 12.45
CA ARG A 74 15.64 -44.06 11.80
C ARG A 74 15.77 -44.70 10.41
N ALA A 75 15.13 -45.84 10.17
CA ALA A 75 15.21 -46.56 8.89
C ALA A 75 14.27 -45.99 7.78
N VAL A 76 13.41 -45.07 8.09
CA VAL A 76 12.50 -44.45 7.11
C VAL A 76 13.28 -43.50 6.22
N ARG A 77 12.97 -43.47 4.93
CA ARG A 77 13.64 -42.57 3.98
C ARG A 77 13.04 -41.17 4.04
N ILE A 78 13.83 -40.18 3.70
CA ILE A 78 13.38 -38.76 3.65
C ILE A 78 12.32 -38.56 2.57
N ASP A 79 12.48 -39.21 1.38
CA ASP A 79 11.50 -39.13 0.30
C ASP A 79 10.10 -39.71 0.67
N ASP A 80 10.02 -40.62 1.65
CA ASP A 80 8.74 -41.16 2.14
C ASP A 80 8.00 -40.18 3.08
N ILE A 81 8.69 -39.20 3.65
CA ILE A 81 8.13 -38.30 4.67
C ILE A 81 8.21 -36.82 4.29
N MET A 82 8.86 -36.47 3.19
CA MET A 82 8.92 -35.07 2.74
C MET A 82 7.56 -34.59 2.20
N SER A 83 7.34 -33.29 2.26
CA SER A 83 6.29 -32.62 1.50
C SER A 83 6.89 -32.18 0.16
N VAL A 84 6.21 -32.49 -0.92
CA VAL A 84 6.57 -32.03 -2.27
C VAL A 84 5.90 -30.70 -2.65
N ASP A 85 5.02 -30.21 -1.78
CA ASP A 85 4.40 -28.90 -1.94
C ASP A 85 5.38 -27.83 -1.51
N LEU A 86 6.10 -27.31 -2.49
CA LEU A 86 7.14 -26.30 -2.33
C LEU A 86 6.71 -25.00 -3.01
N SER A 87 7.03 -23.91 -2.36
CA SER A 87 6.94 -22.56 -2.94
C SER A 87 8.33 -21.94 -3.04
N PRO A 88 9.16 -22.34 -4.04
CA PRO A 88 10.48 -21.76 -4.21
C PRO A 88 10.37 -20.29 -4.61
N LEU A 89 11.12 -19.44 -3.92
CA LEU A 89 11.15 -18.00 -4.14
C LEU A 89 12.34 -17.64 -5.02
N PRO A 90 12.15 -17.02 -6.20
CA PRO A 90 13.27 -16.51 -6.98
C PRO A 90 14.02 -15.41 -6.21
N VAL A 91 15.36 -15.36 -6.32
CA VAL A 91 16.20 -14.31 -5.71
C VAL A 91 15.77 -12.88 -6.08
N SER A 92 15.13 -12.71 -7.24
CA SER A 92 14.65 -11.41 -7.74
C SER A 92 13.24 -11.06 -7.29
N MET A 93 12.57 -11.93 -6.51
CA MET A 93 11.21 -11.66 -6.01
C MET A 93 11.24 -10.47 -5.06
N ASP A 94 10.31 -9.55 -5.25
CA ASP A 94 10.10 -8.40 -4.39
C ASP A 94 9.65 -8.81 -2.98
N GLN A 95 10.11 -8.08 -1.95
CA GLN A 95 9.84 -8.43 -0.55
C GLN A 95 8.36 -8.33 -0.17
N GLU A 96 7.62 -7.38 -0.76
CA GLU A 96 6.17 -7.27 -0.54
C GLU A 96 5.43 -8.50 -1.11
N GLU A 97 5.82 -8.95 -2.32
CA GLU A 97 5.25 -10.16 -2.91
C GLU A 97 5.63 -11.41 -2.11
N LEU A 98 6.86 -11.48 -1.62
CA LEU A 98 7.33 -12.54 -0.73
C LEU A 98 6.50 -12.61 0.55
N ALA A 99 6.33 -11.50 1.25
CA ALA A 99 5.52 -11.43 2.47
C ALA A 99 4.08 -11.88 2.22
N ARG A 100 3.52 -11.54 1.05
CA ARG A 100 2.20 -11.99 0.63
C ARG A 100 2.14 -13.51 0.41
N VAL A 101 3.15 -14.12 -0.21
CA VAL A 101 3.22 -15.59 -0.42
C VAL A 101 3.22 -16.30 0.94
N PHE A 102 4.05 -15.84 1.87
CA PHE A 102 4.10 -16.39 3.24
C PHE A 102 2.74 -16.38 3.92
N ARG A 103 2.04 -15.23 3.87
CA ARG A 103 0.72 -15.05 4.48
C ARG A 103 -0.37 -15.89 3.81
N GLN A 104 -0.33 -16.07 2.48
CA GLN A 104 -1.37 -16.81 1.76
C GLN A 104 -1.23 -18.33 1.89
N GLN A 105 -0.01 -18.81 2.13
CA GLN A 105 0.30 -20.24 2.19
C GLN A 105 0.65 -20.71 3.60
N ASP A 106 0.53 -19.82 4.62
CA ASP A 106 0.84 -20.10 6.02
C ASP A 106 2.27 -20.68 6.20
N LEU A 107 3.26 -20.12 5.47
CA LEU A 107 4.63 -20.61 5.48
C LEU A 107 5.36 -20.20 6.76
N VAL A 108 6.19 -21.09 7.28
CA VAL A 108 7.16 -20.83 8.36
C VAL A 108 8.54 -20.55 7.77
N SER A 109 8.88 -21.25 6.69
CA SER A 109 10.12 -21.06 5.93
C SER A 109 9.87 -21.34 4.45
N ALA A 110 10.67 -20.73 3.57
CA ALA A 110 10.60 -20.97 2.13
C ALA A 110 12.00 -20.99 1.50
N PRO A 111 12.28 -21.92 0.56
CA PRO A 111 13.56 -21.98 -0.13
C PRO A 111 13.67 -20.86 -1.15
N VAL A 112 14.84 -20.20 -1.17
CA VAL A 112 15.19 -19.21 -2.20
C VAL A 112 16.06 -19.87 -3.25
N VAL A 113 15.73 -19.63 -4.52
CA VAL A 113 16.39 -20.24 -5.67
C VAL A 113 16.97 -19.20 -6.62
N ASP A 114 18.13 -19.55 -7.21
CA ASP A 114 18.73 -18.77 -8.30
C ASP A 114 18.00 -18.98 -9.64
N ASP A 115 18.49 -18.32 -10.69
CA ASP A 115 17.94 -18.42 -12.05
C ASP A 115 18.05 -19.84 -12.65
N ASP A 116 18.94 -20.68 -12.15
CA ASP A 116 19.08 -22.10 -12.51
C ASP A 116 18.14 -23.01 -11.70
N GLY A 117 17.40 -22.46 -10.74
CA GLY A 117 16.53 -23.16 -9.81
C GLY A 117 17.25 -23.86 -8.68
N ARG A 118 18.52 -23.50 -8.38
CA ARG A 118 19.29 -24.07 -7.29
C ARG A 118 18.99 -23.37 -5.97
N LEU A 119 18.96 -24.12 -4.91
CA LEU A 119 18.79 -23.62 -3.55
C LEU A 119 20.00 -22.75 -3.15
N VAL A 120 19.77 -21.46 -2.87
CA VAL A 120 20.81 -20.50 -2.50
C VAL A 120 20.61 -19.88 -1.12
N GLY A 121 19.43 -20.05 -0.54
CA GLY A 121 19.08 -19.52 0.78
C GLY A 121 17.69 -19.95 1.24
N VAL A 122 17.32 -19.45 2.38
CA VAL A 122 15.99 -19.62 2.99
C VAL A 122 15.52 -18.27 3.53
N VAL A 123 14.23 -18.01 3.44
CA VAL A 123 13.57 -16.93 4.17
C VAL A 123 12.69 -17.56 5.24
N THR A 124 12.69 -17.02 6.42
CA THR A 124 11.91 -17.48 7.57
C THR A 124 10.84 -16.45 7.95
N VAL A 125 9.82 -16.88 8.67
CA VAL A 125 8.65 -16.04 8.99
C VAL A 125 8.99 -14.83 9.86
N ASP A 126 10.02 -14.90 10.69
CA ASP A 126 10.55 -13.80 11.49
C ASP A 126 11.05 -12.65 10.62
N ASP A 127 11.88 -12.94 9.60
CA ASP A 127 12.32 -11.93 8.62
C ASP A 127 11.12 -11.31 7.86
N VAL A 128 10.10 -12.13 7.58
CA VAL A 128 8.88 -11.67 6.87
C VAL A 128 8.02 -10.76 7.74
N VAL A 129 7.98 -10.97 9.05
CA VAL A 129 7.26 -10.07 9.98
C VAL A 129 7.88 -8.67 9.94
N ASP A 130 9.21 -8.58 9.96
CA ASP A 130 9.90 -7.30 9.86
C ASP A 130 9.60 -6.60 8.52
N VAL A 131 9.59 -7.35 7.42
CA VAL A 131 9.19 -6.81 6.10
C VAL A 131 7.76 -6.29 6.09
N ILE A 132 6.82 -7.00 6.71
CA ILE A 132 5.41 -6.55 6.77
C ILE A 132 5.29 -5.22 7.52
N ASP A 133 6.02 -5.06 8.62
CA ASP A 133 6.01 -3.83 9.40
C ASP A 133 6.69 -2.68 8.62
N GLU A 134 7.82 -2.94 7.96
CA GLU A 134 8.55 -1.98 7.12
C GLU A 134 7.69 -1.47 5.95
N GLU A 135 7.03 -2.36 5.21
CA GLU A 135 6.14 -2.00 4.10
C GLU A 135 4.91 -1.19 4.57
N ALA A 136 4.35 -1.55 5.74
CA ALA A 136 3.22 -0.82 6.30
C ALA A 136 3.63 0.60 6.76
N GLU A 137 4.84 0.77 7.30
CA GLU A 137 5.39 2.07 7.67
C GLU A 137 5.69 2.91 6.41
N ASP A 138 6.28 2.32 5.37
CA ASP A 138 6.58 2.97 4.10
C ASP A 138 5.30 3.48 3.40
N ASP A 139 4.25 2.68 3.33
CA ASP A 139 2.94 3.07 2.83
C ASP A 139 2.37 4.28 3.59
N LEU A 140 2.49 4.28 4.93
CA LEU A 140 2.03 5.39 5.76
C LEU A 140 2.80 6.68 5.47
N MET A 141 4.13 6.59 5.36
CA MET A 141 5.00 7.73 5.04
C MET A 141 4.74 8.27 3.64
N LYS A 142 4.59 7.40 2.66
CA LYS A 142 4.27 7.74 1.27
C LYS A 142 2.94 8.49 1.14
N MET A 143 1.91 8.08 1.88
CA MET A 143 0.63 8.81 1.92
C MET A 143 0.77 10.26 2.43
N GLY A 144 1.74 10.52 3.31
CA GLY A 144 2.13 11.85 3.75
C GLY A 144 3.05 12.61 2.79
N GLY A 145 3.48 12.00 1.70
CA GLY A 145 4.48 12.56 0.78
C GLY A 145 5.89 12.63 1.38
N VAL A 146 6.19 11.72 2.31
CA VAL A 146 7.46 11.60 3.02
C VAL A 146 8.11 10.28 2.61
N LEU A 147 9.43 10.24 2.52
CA LEU A 147 10.21 9.02 2.27
C LEU A 147 10.70 8.44 3.59
N GLU A 148 11.03 7.16 3.60
CA GLU A 148 11.71 6.46 4.69
C GLU A 148 12.93 7.26 5.21
N ASP A 149 13.32 7.03 6.46
CA ASP A 149 14.51 7.61 7.12
C ASP A 149 14.55 9.14 7.28
N ASP A 150 13.44 9.84 7.12
CA ASP A 150 13.40 11.30 7.21
C ASP A 150 13.73 11.82 8.63
N LEU A 151 13.54 10.96 9.66
CA LEU A 151 13.76 11.35 11.07
C LEU A 151 15.24 11.64 11.38
N TYR A 152 16.16 10.90 10.82
CA TYR A 152 17.60 11.00 11.10
C TYR A 152 18.40 11.68 9.98
N ARG A 153 17.75 12.02 8.85
CA ARG A 153 18.41 12.71 7.72
C ARG A 153 18.75 14.16 8.04
N ALA A 154 19.79 14.67 7.39
CA ALA A 154 20.14 16.07 7.48
C ALA A 154 19.00 16.97 6.95
N ALA A 155 18.67 18.05 7.66
CA ALA A 155 17.55 18.94 7.36
C ALA A 155 17.49 19.42 5.91
N PHE A 156 18.64 19.69 5.27
CA PHE A 156 18.70 20.14 3.87
C PHE A 156 18.34 18.99 2.89
N ALA A 157 18.75 17.76 3.15
CA ALA A 157 18.41 16.60 2.32
C ALA A 157 16.91 16.28 2.43
N THR A 158 16.35 16.31 3.64
CA THR A 158 14.92 16.20 3.91
C THR A 158 14.11 17.28 3.19
N ALA A 159 14.52 18.56 3.33
CA ALA A 159 13.83 19.65 2.65
C ALA A 159 13.82 19.49 1.14
N ARG A 160 14.93 19.06 0.54
CA ARG A 160 15.04 18.80 -0.90
C ARG A 160 14.13 17.65 -1.35
N SER A 161 14.05 16.57 -0.59
CA SER A 161 13.18 15.43 -0.90
C SER A 161 11.71 15.84 -0.91
N ARG A 162 11.26 16.51 0.17
CA ARG A 162 9.87 16.99 0.31
C ARG A 162 9.51 18.09 -0.68
N SER A 163 10.49 18.92 -1.11
CA SER A 163 10.23 20.03 -2.03
C SER A 163 9.69 19.60 -3.39
N THR A 164 10.01 18.40 -3.85
CA THR A 164 9.48 17.86 -5.11
C THR A 164 7.96 17.72 -5.06
N TRP A 165 7.46 17.09 -4.01
CA TRP A 165 6.01 16.90 -3.80
C TRP A 165 5.29 18.21 -3.49
N LEU A 166 5.92 19.10 -2.73
CA LEU A 166 5.39 20.44 -2.49
C LEU A 166 5.28 21.25 -3.79
N ALA A 167 6.25 21.12 -4.72
CA ALA A 167 6.19 21.78 -6.03
C ALA A 167 5.02 21.26 -6.87
N VAL A 168 4.76 19.94 -6.87
CA VAL A 168 3.58 19.37 -7.55
C VAL A 168 2.30 19.91 -6.92
N ASN A 169 2.22 19.97 -5.58
CA ASN A 169 1.07 20.57 -4.88
C ASN A 169 0.84 22.03 -5.24
N ILE A 170 1.90 22.84 -5.42
CA ILE A 170 1.78 24.21 -5.87
C ILE A 170 1.14 24.26 -7.28
N CYS A 171 1.56 23.39 -8.19
CA CYS A 171 0.98 23.34 -9.54
C CYS A 171 -0.53 23.00 -9.50
N THR A 172 -0.93 22.06 -8.67
CA THR A 172 -2.36 21.70 -8.51
C THR A 172 -3.15 22.80 -7.83
N ALA A 173 -2.57 23.51 -6.86
CA ALA A 173 -3.19 24.66 -6.21
C ALA A 173 -3.40 25.84 -7.22
N PHE A 174 -2.47 26.09 -8.12
CA PHE A 174 -2.66 27.06 -9.18
C PHE A 174 -3.79 26.68 -10.14
N LEU A 175 -3.97 25.38 -10.40
CA LEU A 175 -5.11 24.91 -11.21
C LEU A 175 -6.46 25.24 -10.52
N ALA A 176 -6.57 24.96 -9.22
CA ALA A 176 -7.74 25.33 -8.43
C ALA A 176 -7.95 26.85 -8.38
N ALA A 177 -6.87 27.63 -8.20
CA ALA A 177 -6.93 29.11 -8.23
C ALA A 177 -7.40 29.66 -9.59
N THR A 178 -7.00 28.99 -10.70
CA THR A 178 -7.48 29.34 -12.04
C THR A 178 -8.99 29.16 -12.14
N VAL A 179 -9.54 28.09 -11.57
CA VAL A 179 -11.01 27.90 -11.51
C VAL A 179 -11.68 29.02 -10.73
N ILE A 180 -11.13 29.42 -9.58
CA ILE A 180 -11.66 30.52 -8.77
C ILE A 180 -11.66 31.82 -9.55
N SER A 181 -10.60 32.11 -10.32
CA SER A 181 -10.48 33.36 -11.09
C SER A 181 -11.55 33.50 -12.19
N LEU A 182 -12.12 32.39 -12.68
CA LEU A 182 -13.24 32.45 -13.64
C LEU A 182 -14.51 33.04 -13.03
N PHE A 183 -14.62 33.07 -11.70
CA PHE A 183 -15.78 33.54 -10.95
C PHE A 183 -15.50 34.83 -10.15
N GLU A 184 -14.47 35.60 -10.53
CA GLU A 184 -14.09 36.84 -9.84
C GLU A 184 -15.27 37.81 -9.68
N ALA A 185 -16.02 38.08 -10.75
CA ALA A 185 -17.19 38.94 -10.71
C ALA A 185 -18.28 38.43 -9.75
N THR A 186 -18.46 37.12 -9.64
CA THR A 186 -19.45 36.52 -8.71
C THR A 186 -18.99 36.69 -7.26
N ILE A 187 -17.69 36.53 -7.00
CA ILE A 187 -17.09 36.71 -5.67
C ILE A 187 -17.17 38.19 -5.25
N GLU A 188 -16.89 39.12 -6.16
CA GLU A 188 -17.04 40.57 -5.90
C GLU A 188 -18.49 40.96 -5.56
N ALA A 189 -19.44 40.39 -6.27
CA ALA A 189 -20.87 40.66 -6.02
C ALA A 189 -21.35 40.04 -4.70
N VAL A 190 -20.85 38.85 -4.33
CA VAL A 190 -21.28 38.11 -3.12
C VAL A 190 -20.05 37.63 -2.33
N VAL A 191 -19.49 38.51 -1.53
CA VAL A 191 -18.26 38.25 -0.72
C VAL A 191 -18.42 37.05 0.23
N ALA A 192 -19.63 36.74 0.65
CA ALA A 192 -19.95 35.56 1.46
C ALA A 192 -19.45 34.27 0.84
N LEU A 193 -19.40 34.16 -0.49
CA LEU A 193 -18.83 32.99 -1.20
C LEU A 193 -17.35 32.83 -0.87
N ALA A 194 -16.57 33.90 -0.88
CA ALA A 194 -15.14 33.84 -0.53
C ALA A 194 -14.91 33.30 0.89
N VAL A 195 -15.77 33.70 1.84
CA VAL A 195 -15.67 33.26 3.25
C VAL A 195 -15.99 31.76 3.39
N LEU A 196 -16.86 31.23 2.55
CA LEU A 196 -17.31 29.84 2.61
C LEU A 196 -16.46 28.86 1.79
N MET A 197 -15.64 29.35 0.82
CA MET A 197 -14.78 28.51 -0.01
C MET A 197 -13.89 27.53 0.80
N PRO A 198 -13.23 27.95 1.89
CA PRO A 198 -12.39 27.04 2.68
C PRO A 198 -13.14 25.83 3.25
N ILE A 199 -14.44 25.98 3.55
CA ILE A 199 -15.27 24.88 4.07
C ILE A 199 -15.46 23.82 2.96
N VAL A 200 -15.77 24.27 1.74
CA VAL A 200 -15.99 23.36 0.61
C VAL A 200 -14.71 22.59 0.29
N ALA A 201 -13.57 23.26 0.18
CA ALA A 201 -12.26 22.63 -0.10
C ALA A 201 -11.89 21.65 1.02
N SER A 202 -11.89 22.08 2.27
CA SER A 202 -11.51 21.26 3.40
C SER A 202 -12.36 19.99 3.52
N MET A 203 -13.68 20.10 3.38
CA MET A 203 -14.56 18.94 3.50
C MET A 203 -14.40 17.96 2.35
N GLY A 204 -14.22 18.45 1.13
CA GLY A 204 -13.93 17.62 -0.04
C GLY A 204 -12.63 16.85 0.11
N GLY A 205 -11.54 17.55 0.46
CA GLY A 205 -10.22 16.96 0.67
C GLY A 205 -10.19 15.91 1.80
N ASN A 206 -10.82 16.22 2.95
CA ASN A 206 -10.89 15.28 4.07
C ASN A 206 -11.68 14.01 3.73
N ALA A 207 -12.87 14.15 3.11
CA ALA A 207 -13.67 12.99 2.70
C ALA A 207 -12.95 12.12 1.67
N ALA A 208 -12.28 12.76 0.72
CA ALA A 208 -11.51 12.08 -0.30
C ALA A 208 -10.31 11.34 0.29
N THR A 209 -9.60 11.94 1.25
CA THR A 209 -8.49 11.29 1.96
C THR A 209 -8.95 10.07 2.77
N GLN A 210 -10.13 10.13 3.42
CA GLN A 210 -10.70 8.98 4.11
C GLN A 210 -10.96 7.80 3.16
N THR A 211 -11.56 8.07 2.01
CA THR A 211 -11.83 7.04 0.99
C THR A 211 -10.52 6.53 0.37
N LEU A 212 -9.56 7.42 0.10
CA LEU A 212 -8.23 7.10 -0.42
C LEU A 212 -7.49 6.13 0.50
N THR A 213 -7.45 6.41 1.81
CA THR A 213 -6.79 5.55 2.79
C THR A 213 -7.32 4.12 2.75
N VAL A 214 -8.65 3.96 2.65
CA VAL A 214 -9.27 2.63 2.52
C VAL A 214 -8.89 1.96 1.19
N ALA A 215 -8.87 2.73 0.09
CA ALA A 215 -8.58 2.22 -1.23
C ALA A 215 -7.11 1.79 -1.39
N VAL A 216 -6.16 2.60 -0.91
CA VAL A 216 -4.71 2.28 -0.95
C VAL A 216 -4.44 1.03 -0.13
N ARG A 217 -4.93 0.95 1.10
CA ARG A 217 -4.80 -0.26 1.91
C ARG A 217 -5.37 -1.50 1.21
N ALA A 218 -6.57 -1.38 0.61
CA ALA A 218 -7.21 -2.48 -0.07
C ALA A 218 -6.46 -2.91 -1.36
N LEU A 219 -5.70 -2.01 -2.00
CA LEU A 219 -4.79 -2.33 -3.10
C LEU A 219 -3.56 -3.06 -2.58
N ALA A 220 -2.89 -2.56 -1.54
CA ALA A 220 -1.72 -3.18 -0.92
C ALA A 220 -2.03 -4.61 -0.43
N THR A 221 -3.18 -4.81 0.21
CA THR A 221 -3.63 -6.16 0.65
C THR A 221 -4.24 -7.01 -0.47
N ARG A 222 -4.36 -6.50 -1.70
CA ARG A 222 -5.05 -7.11 -2.86
C ARG A 222 -6.51 -7.50 -2.60
N GLU A 223 -7.14 -6.89 -1.61
CA GLU A 223 -8.59 -6.99 -1.40
C GLU A 223 -9.36 -6.22 -2.48
N LEU A 224 -8.76 -5.15 -3.02
CA LEU A 224 -9.26 -4.39 -4.16
C LEU A 224 -8.60 -4.92 -5.44
N SER A 225 -9.41 -5.46 -6.34
CA SER A 225 -8.98 -6.03 -7.61
C SER A 225 -9.83 -5.48 -8.76
N ALA A 226 -9.37 -5.67 -10.00
CA ALA A 226 -10.13 -5.25 -11.19
C ALA A 226 -11.56 -5.82 -11.24
N SER A 227 -11.79 -6.98 -10.63
CA SER A 227 -13.10 -7.67 -10.62
C SER A 227 -14.10 -7.06 -9.65
N ASN A 228 -13.65 -6.44 -8.55
CA ASN A 228 -14.52 -5.86 -7.52
C ASN A 228 -14.44 -4.32 -7.44
N ALA A 229 -13.52 -3.68 -8.18
CA ALA A 229 -13.30 -2.23 -8.13
C ALA A 229 -14.59 -1.42 -8.32
N MET A 230 -15.42 -1.78 -9.31
CA MET A 230 -16.68 -1.05 -9.58
C MET A 230 -17.65 -1.12 -8.40
N ARG A 231 -17.69 -2.24 -7.68
CA ARG A 231 -18.54 -2.38 -6.50
C ARG A 231 -18.07 -1.47 -5.37
N ILE A 232 -16.77 -1.34 -5.19
CA ILE A 232 -16.17 -0.49 -4.15
C ILE A 232 -16.36 0.99 -4.50
N VAL A 233 -16.12 1.38 -5.77
CA VAL A 233 -16.40 2.73 -6.28
C VAL A 233 -17.84 3.11 -6.00
N TRP A 234 -18.80 2.24 -6.33
CA TRP A 234 -20.22 2.51 -6.09
C TRP A 234 -20.53 2.67 -4.60
N LYS A 235 -20.00 1.78 -3.76
CA LYS A 235 -20.18 1.84 -2.30
C LYS A 235 -19.66 3.17 -1.75
N GLU A 236 -18.43 3.57 -2.07
CA GLU A 236 -17.83 4.80 -1.56
C GLU A 236 -18.49 6.06 -2.11
N THR A 237 -18.97 6.03 -3.36
CA THR A 237 -19.78 7.11 -3.94
C THR A 237 -21.11 7.28 -3.18
N VAL A 238 -21.76 6.18 -2.81
CA VAL A 238 -23.01 6.22 -1.99
C VAL A 238 -22.72 6.71 -0.58
N VAL A 239 -21.60 6.32 0.03
CA VAL A 239 -21.14 6.86 1.32
C VAL A 239 -20.91 8.37 1.21
N GLY A 240 -20.25 8.82 0.14
CA GLY A 240 -20.06 10.25 -0.17
C GLY A 240 -21.41 10.99 -0.30
N MET A 241 -22.42 10.38 -0.92
CA MET A 241 -23.75 10.96 -1.04
C MET A 241 -24.45 11.09 0.33
N PHE A 242 -24.42 10.05 1.18
CA PHE A 242 -25.00 10.13 2.52
C PHE A 242 -24.33 11.20 3.39
N ASN A 243 -23.01 11.22 3.42
CA ASN A 243 -22.25 12.25 4.11
C ASN A 243 -22.51 13.62 3.50
N GLY A 244 -22.58 13.70 2.17
CA GLY A 244 -22.90 14.91 1.42
C GLY A 244 -24.21 15.52 1.88
N VAL A 245 -25.28 14.75 1.95
CA VAL A 245 -26.59 15.21 2.40
C VAL A 245 -26.57 15.63 3.89
N ALA A 246 -25.96 14.82 4.74
CA ALA A 246 -25.88 15.12 6.17
C ALA A 246 -25.13 16.44 6.45
N PHE A 247 -23.96 16.61 5.85
CA PHE A 247 -23.15 17.83 6.03
C PHE A 247 -23.70 19.02 5.24
N ALA A 248 -24.39 18.81 4.12
CA ALA A 248 -25.11 19.87 3.42
C ALA A 248 -26.16 20.52 4.30
N ILE A 249 -26.95 19.74 5.02
CA ILE A 249 -27.94 20.25 5.96
C ILE A 249 -27.25 21.07 7.06
N LEU A 250 -26.21 20.53 7.68
CA LEU A 250 -25.50 21.20 8.77
C LEU A 250 -24.88 22.52 8.30
N VAL A 251 -24.07 22.48 7.23
CA VAL A 251 -23.34 23.65 6.73
C VAL A 251 -24.28 24.65 6.11
N GLY A 252 -25.35 24.21 5.42
CA GLY A 252 -26.37 25.08 4.86
C GLY A 252 -27.14 25.86 5.95
N LEU A 253 -27.50 25.20 7.05
CA LEU A 253 -28.14 25.86 8.21
C LEU A 253 -27.21 26.87 8.88
N VAL A 254 -25.93 26.50 9.07
CA VAL A 254 -24.93 27.42 9.65
C VAL A 254 -24.70 28.62 8.75
N ALA A 255 -24.57 28.43 7.44
CA ALA A 255 -24.41 29.53 6.49
C ALA A 255 -25.63 30.44 6.45
N PHE A 256 -26.85 29.85 6.45
CA PHE A 256 -28.08 30.62 6.59
C PHE A 256 -28.12 31.44 7.89
N ALA A 257 -27.82 30.85 9.01
CA ALA A 257 -27.82 31.55 10.30
C ALA A 257 -26.77 32.67 10.35
N TRP A 258 -25.63 32.50 9.69
CA TRP A 258 -24.52 33.47 9.67
C TRP A 258 -24.81 34.65 8.74
N PHE A 259 -25.21 34.37 7.50
CA PHE A 259 -25.44 35.41 6.48
C PHE A 259 -26.87 35.91 6.38
N GLN A 260 -27.81 35.27 7.08
CA GLN A 260 -29.27 35.56 7.04
C GLN A 260 -29.85 35.53 5.62
N ASP A 261 -29.22 34.70 4.73
CA ASP A 261 -29.64 34.50 3.34
C ASP A 261 -29.84 33.00 3.06
N VAL A 262 -31.09 32.67 2.69
CA VAL A 262 -31.48 31.28 2.40
C VAL A 262 -30.77 30.75 1.15
N LEU A 263 -30.56 31.61 0.14
CA LEU A 263 -29.95 31.19 -1.11
C LEU A 263 -28.49 30.84 -0.92
N ILE A 264 -27.74 31.59 -0.13
CA ILE A 264 -26.34 31.25 0.23
C ILE A 264 -26.31 29.90 0.94
N GLY A 265 -27.19 29.65 1.89
CA GLY A 265 -27.30 28.37 2.57
C GLY A 265 -27.61 27.21 1.62
N LEU A 266 -28.48 27.39 0.65
CA LEU A 266 -28.82 26.37 -0.34
C LEU A 266 -27.69 26.12 -1.34
N VAL A 267 -26.98 27.16 -1.77
CA VAL A 267 -25.85 27.06 -2.70
C VAL A 267 -24.72 26.23 -2.07
N ILE A 268 -24.30 26.53 -0.83
CA ILE A 268 -23.25 25.75 -0.17
C ILE A 268 -23.72 24.34 0.13
N ALA A 269 -24.97 24.13 0.51
CA ALA A 269 -25.55 22.81 0.74
C ALA A 269 -25.47 21.94 -0.52
N ALA A 270 -25.90 22.46 -1.66
CA ALA A 270 -25.85 21.75 -2.94
C ALA A 270 -24.41 21.45 -3.38
N ALA A 271 -23.49 22.43 -3.25
CA ALA A 271 -22.09 22.25 -3.55
C ALA A 271 -21.43 21.17 -2.67
N MET A 272 -21.80 21.12 -1.38
CA MET A 272 -21.30 20.08 -0.45
C MET A 272 -21.72 18.68 -0.89
N VAL A 273 -22.96 18.48 -1.33
CA VAL A 273 -23.41 17.16 -1.85
C VAL A 273 -22.58 16.77 -3.05
N VAL A 274 -22.41 17.67 -4.03
CA VAL A 274 -21.62 17.40 -5.24
C VAL A 274 -20.18 17.06 -4.87
N ASN A 275 -19.56 17.88 -4.03
CA ASN A 275 -18.14 17.70 -3.68
C ASN A 275 -17.89 16.40 -2.92
N LEU A 276 -18.74 16.03 -1.96
CA LEU A 276 -18.58 14.80 -1.19
C LEU A 276 -18.88 13.53 -2.00
N VAL A 277 -19.82 13.60 -2.95
CA VAL A 277 -20.05 12.50 -3.92
C VAL A 277 -18.80 12.29 -4.79
N VAL A 278 -18.23 13.39 -5.31
CA VAL A 278 -17.01 13.35 -6.12
C VAL A 278 -15.83 12.84 -5.28
N ALA A 279 -15.70 13.27 -4.02
CA ALA A 279 -14.66 12.80 -3.10
C ALA A 279 -14.71 11.28 -2.92
N GLY A 280 -15.89 10.71 -2.67
CA GLY A 280 -16.07 9.26 -2.57
C GLY A 280 -15.75 8.52 -3.87
N PHE A 281 -16.08 9.09 -5.01
CA PHE A 281 -15.79 8.52 -6.33
C PHE A 281 -14.28 8.54 -6.64
N VAL A 282 -13.66 9.73 -6.59
CA VAL A 282 -12.24 9.88 -6.98
C VAL A 282 -11.29 9.25 -5.99
N GLY A 283 -11.65 9.18 -4.70
CA GLY A 283 -10.86 8.52 -3.66
C GLY A 283 -10.60 7.03 -3.92
N VAL A 284 -11.44 6.36 -4.74
CA VAL A 284 -11.20 4.98 -5.19
C VAL A 284 -10.66 4.95 -6.61
N VAL A 285 -11.22 5.75 -7.53
CA VAL A 285 -10.89 5.67 -8.95
C VAL A 285 -9.44 6.07 -9.21
N ILE A 286 -8.94 7.12 -8.56
CA ILE A 286 -7.57 7.61 -8.80
C ILE A 286 -6.53 6.57 -8.38
N PRO A 287 -6.53 5.99 -7.15
CA PRO A 287 -5.53 4.97 -6.81
C PRO A 287 -5.63 3.72 -7.69
N VAL A 288 -6.83 3.28 -8.08
CA VAL A 288 -7.00 2.14 -9.01
C VAL A 288 -6.41 2.44 -10.39
N VAL A 289 -6.55 3.66 -10.88
CA VAL A 289 -5.97 4.07 -12.16
C VAL A 289 -4.44 4.15 -12.07
N LEU A 290 -3.91 4.70 -10.99
CA LEU A 290 -2.46 4.78 -10.76
C LEU A 290 -1.82 3.39 -10.67
N ASP A 291 -2.43 2.47 -9.93
CA ASP A 291 -2.01 1.07 -9.84
C ASP A 291 -1.95 0.40 -11.22
N ARG A 292 -2.99 0.60 -12.06
CA ARG A 292 -2.98 0.11 -13.44
C ARG A 292 -1.89 0.71 -14.32
N LEU A 293 -1.51 1.94 -14.06
CA LEU A 293 -0.42 2.64 -14.75
C LEU A 293 0.95 2.27 -14.16
N LYS A 294 1.00 1.39 -13.15
CA LYS A 294 2.22 1.02 -12.41
C LYS A 294 2.89 2.21 -11.74
N ILE A 295 2.11 3.17 -11.30
CA ILE A 295 2.52 4.31 -10.48
C ILE A 295 2.05 4.00 -9.06
N ASP A 296 2.95 4.15 -8.08
CA ASP A 296 2.62 3.90 -6.68
C ASP A 296 1.44 4.80 -6.23
N PRO A 297 0.28 4.21 -5.88
CA PRO A 297 -0.89 4.98 -5.49
C PRO A 297 -0.73 5.64 -4.12
N ALA A 298 0.11 5.12 -3.22
CA ALA A 298 0.32 5.70 -1.89
C ALA A 298 0.94 7.11 -1.99
N ILE A 299 1.89 7.30 -2.90
CA ILE A 299 2.58 8.58 -3.09
C ILE A 299 1.71 9.59 -3.87
N ALA A 300 1.23 9.18 -5.04
CA ALA A 300 0.68 10.13 -6.00
C ALA A 300 -0.81 10.46 -5.78
N ALA A 301 -1.58 9.51 -5.23
CA ALA A 301 -3.03 9.65 -5.22
C ALA A 301 -3.54 10.80 -4.36
N SER A 302 -2.90 11.11 -3.23
CA SER A 302 -3.37 12.18 -2.32
C SER A 302 -3.40 13.55 -3.01
N ILE A 303 -2.39 13.86 -3.83
CA ILE A 303 -2.30 15.13 -4.55
C ILE A 303 -3.39 15.23 -5.62
N PHE A 304 -3.56 14.17 -6.42
CA PHE A 304 -4.56 14.17 -7.49
C PHE A 304 -5.99 14.17 -6.94
N VAL A 305 -6.24 13.45 -5.86
CA VAL A 305 -7.56 13.39 -5.22
C VAL A 305 -7.94 14.77 -4.67
N THR A 306 -7.03 15.44 -3.96
CA THR A 306 -7.26 16.80 -3.45
C THR A 306 -7.44 17.79 -4.59
N MET A 307 -6.61 17.72 -5.63
CA MET A 307 -6.77 18.59 -6.81
C MET A 307 -8.18 18.47 -7.44
N VAL A 308 -8.66 17.24 -7.63
CA VAL A 308 -9.97 17.05 -8.24
C VAL A 308 -11.10 17.56 -7.34
N THR A 309 -11.03 17.31 -6.04
CA THR A 309 -12.04 17.79 -5.09
C THR A 309 -12.06 19.31 -4.96
N ASP A 310 -10.90 19.96 -5.01
CA ASP A 310 -10.80 21.42 -4.99
C ASP A 310 -11.38 22.03 -6.29
N VAL A 311 -10.94 21.54 -7.46
CA VAL A 311 -11.42 22.01 -8.75
C VAL A 311 -12.93 21.84 -8.88
N VAL A 312 -13.44 20.64 -8.61
CA VAL A 312 -14.88 20.35 -8.73
C VAL A 312 -15.67 21.05 -7.63
N GLY A 313 -15.14 21.11 -6.41
CA GLY A 313 -15.78 21.78 -5.30
C GLY A 313 -15.95 23.28 -5.55
N PHE A 314 -14.92 23.98 -6.02
CA PHE A 314 -15.01 25.40 -6.37
C PHE A 314 -15.87 25.63 -7.60
N LEU A 315 -15.75 24.79 -8.64
CA LEU A 315 -16.60 24.90 -9.82
C LEU A 315 -18.08 24.74 -9.47
N ALA A 316 -18.42 23.75 -8.67
CA ALA A 316 -19.80 23.52 -8.23
C ALA A 316 -20.30 24.68 -7.34
N PHE A 317 -19.49 25.08 -6.35
CA PHE A 317 -19.91 26.11 -5.40
C PHE A 317 -20.05 27.49 -6.04
N LEU A 318 -19.03 27.95 -6.75
CA LEU A 318 -19.04 29.26 -7.40
C LEU A 318 -19.97 29.28 -8.63
N GLY A 319 -20.03 28.15 -9.37
CA GLY A 319 -20.95 28.01 -10.51
C GLY A 319 -22.42 28.06 -10.05
N LEU A 320 -22.80 27.34 -9.01
CA LEU A 320 -24.14 27.45 -8.42
C LEU A 320 -24.38 28.85 -7.83
N GLY A 321 -23.34 29.43 -7.19
CA GLY A 321 -23.41 30.81 -6.72
C GLY A 321 -23.74 31.81 -7.82
N THR A 322 -23.07 31.67 -8.97
CA THR A 322 -23.34 32.52 -10.15
C THR A 322 -24.77 32.35 -10.67
N LEU A 323 -25.24 31.10 -10.74
CA LEU A 323 -26.57 30.80 -11.31
C LEU A 323 -27.76 31.19 -10.40
N VAL A 324 -27.56 31.22 -9.08
CA VAL A 324 -28.63 31.37 -8.10
C VAL A 324 -28.64 32.75 -7.45
N LEU A 325 -27.46 33.39 -7.30
CA LEU A 325 -27.30 34.63 -6.55
C LEU A 325 -27.15 35.87 -7.46
N LEU A 326 -26.78 35.67 -8.74
CA LEU A 326 -26.71 36.71 -9.77
C LEU A 326 -27.81 36.55 -10.79
#